data_46d3c4420a48fe6cebe99febbc6010ec
#
_entry.id   46d3c4420a48fe6cebe99febbc6010ec
#
_cell.length_a   1.000
_cell.length_b   1.000
_cell.length_c   1.000
_cell.angle_alpha   90.00
_cell.angle_beta   90.00
_cell.angle_gamma   90.00
#
_symmetry.space_group_name_H-M   'P 1'
#
loop_
_entity.id
_entity.type
_entity.pdbx_description
1 polymer ?
#
loop_
_entity_poly.entity_id
_entity_poly.type
_entity_poly.pdbx_seq_one_letter_code
_entity_poly.pdbx_strand_id
1 'polypeptide(L)'
;MPPNPSDLAELRRHLDEIDDKLHDLLIERAEIVSVVAASKKEGNLAAFQPGREAQIIRRLVDRHHGEFPVATLVRMWREMLAATVQLQSRFAVAVFAPVESQGFWDLARDHYGSHTPMAAYRSVGQVIRAVTDGQASVGVLPMPQEGETDPWWRHLLSKDEDAPRVVARLPFGARGNARSDGADAFAIGRGMQQETGWDRVLLAAESATDISRGRIFRTLSSLGLVCTFFASYEHAGSAVNLIEIEGFVPITDPRLDSFRTQIGGALHRLLPFGGYAIPLSATAPAKSRAVLAGCATGAARD
;
A
#
# COMPACT_ATOMS: atom_id res chain seq x y z
N MET A 1 27.43 7.24 -31.52
CA MET A 1 27.59 8.67 -31.78
C MET A 1 26.21 9.30 -31.67
N PRO A 2 25.99 10.38 -30.93
CA PRO A 2 24.67 11.00 -30.89
C PRO A 2 24.34 11.52 -32.31
N PRO A 3 23.06 11.37 -32.74
CA PRO A 3 22.62 11.83 -34.06
C PRO A 3 22.80 13.34 -34.20
N ASN A 4 23.06 13.79 -35.44
CA ASN A 4 23.16 15.20 -35.74
C ASN A 4 21.82 15.90 -35.44
N PRO A 5 21.77 16.94 -34.56
CA PRO A 5 20.53 17.62 -34.20
C PRO A 5 19.77 18.25 -35.37
N SER A 6 20.38 18.33 -36.54
CA SER A 6 19.82 18.98 -37.73
C SER A 6 19.02 18.03 -38.64
N ASP A 7 19.07 16.71 -38.43
CA ASP A 7 18.29 15.73 -39.23
C ASP A 7 17.13 15.14 -38.44
N LEU A 8 15.96 15.75 -38.60
CA LEU A 8 14.72 15.31 -37.94
C LEU A 8 14.31 13.87 -38.35
N ALA A 9 14.61 13.44 -39.55
CA ALA A 9 14.27 12.10 -40.02
C ALA A 9 15.15 11.05 -39.32
N GLU A 10 16.43 11.31 -39.14
CA GLU A 10 17.36 10.45 -38.40
C GLU A 10 17.00 10.36 -36.91
N LEU A 11 16.63 11.50 -36.30
CA LEU A 11 16.16 11.53 -34.90
C LEU A 11 14.88 10.70 -34.69
N ARG A 12 13.91 10.81 -35.59
CA ARG A 12 12.69 10.01 -35.56
C ARG A 12 12.98 8.51 -35.69
N ARG A 13 13.80 8.11 -36.67
CA ARG A 13 14.22 6.72 -36.81
C ARG A 13 14.89 6.17 -35.54
N HIS A 14 15.72 6.98 -34.89
CA HIS A 14 16.35 6.58 -33.64
C HIS A 14 15.33 6.46 -32.47
N LEU A 15 14.31 7.30 -32.43
CA LEU A 15 13.19 7.13 -31.48
C LEU A 15 12.42 5.83 -31.73
N ASP A 16 12.12 5.52 -32.99
CA ASP A 16 11.44 4.27 -33.36
C ASP A 16 12.26 3.05 -32.90
N GLU A 17 13.60 3.07 -33.09
CA GLU A 17 14.49 2.00 -32.59
C GLU A 17 14.50 1.86 -31.06
N ILE A 18 14.29 2.95 -30.33
CA ILE A 18 14.18 2.94 -28.86
C ILE A 18 12.81 2.35 -28.47
N ASP A 19 11.75 2.76 -29.15
CA ASP A 19 10.39 2.28 -28.88
C ASP A 19 10.28 0.77 -29.14
N ASP A 20 10.87 0.27 -30.23
CA ASP A 20 10.95 -1.17 -30.52
C ASP A 20 11.64 -1.94 -29.37
N LYS A 21 12.78 -1.44 -28.87
CA LYS A 21 13.48 -2.07 -27.72
C LYS A 21 12.66 -2.03 -26.44
N LEU A 22 11.97 -0.93 -26.19
CA LEU A 22 11.07 -0.84 -25.02
C LEU A 22 9.94 -1.85 -25.13
N HIS A 23 9.35 -2.01 -26.32
CA HIS A 23 8.31 -3.00 -26.58
C HIS A 23 8.82 -4.43 -26.38
N ASP A 24 9.98 -4.78 -26.92
CA ASP A 24 10.62 -6.09 -26.76
C ASP A 24 10.87 -6.41 -25.29
N LEU A 25 11.39 -5.44 -24.51
CA LEU A 25 11.61 -5.60 -23.07
C LEU A 25 10.30 -5.78 -22.27
N LEU A 26 9.19 -5.19 -22.72
CA LEU A 26 7.88 -5.43 -22.09
C LEU A 26 7.39 -6.85 -22.36
N ILE A 27 7.60 -7.39 -23.57
CA ILE A 27 7.28 -8.78 -23.93
C ILE A 27 8.11 -9.74 -23.06
N GLU A 28 9.43 -9.58 -23.05
CA GLU A 28 10.35 -10.40 -22.24
C GLU A 28 9.94 -10.38 -20.75
N ARG A 29 9.62 -9.21 -20.23
CA ARG A 29 9.15 -9.07 -18.86
C ARG A 29 7.84 -9.83 -18.61
N ALA A 30 6.89 -9.79 -19.54
CA ALA A 30 5.62 -10.51 -19.44
C ALA A 30 5.82 -12.04 -19.43
N GLU A 31 6.76 -12.56 -20.23
CA GLU A 31 7.13 -13.98 -20.24
C GLU A 31 7.70 -14.42 -18.88
N ILE A 32 8.64 -13.64 -18.31
CA ILE A 32 9.18 -13.90 -16.97
C ILE A 32 8.07 -13.85 -15.90
N VAL A 33 7.13 -12.91 -15.98
CA VAL A 33 5.99 -12.83 -15.07
C VAL A 33 5.14 -14.09 -15.13
N SER A 34 4.95 -14.68 -16.30
CA SER A 34 4.20 -15.93 -16.44
C SER A 34 4.89 -17.10 -15.73
N VAL A 35 6.22 -17.18 -15.79
CA VAL A 35 7.01 -18.18 -15.02
C VAL A 35 6.89 -17.94 -13.51
N VAL A 36 7.01 -16.67 -13.07
CA VAL A 36 6.84 -16.30 -11.66
C VAL A 36 5.42 -16.63 -11.17
N ALA A 37 4.40 -16.47 -12.02
CA ALA A 37 3.02 -16.82 -11.67
C ALA A 37 2.86 -18.33 -11.39
N ALA A 38 3.51 -19.19 -12.18
CA ALA A 38 3.52 -20.63 -11.94
C ALA A 38 4.17 -20.97 -10.58
N SER A 39 5.35 -20.41 -10.32
CA SER A 39 6.06 -20.63 -9.02
C SER A 39 5.26 -20.11 -7.82
N LYS A 40 4.56 -18.98 -7.96
CA LYS A 40 3.68 -18.46 -6.90
C LYS A 40 2.51 -19.39 -6.60
N LYS A 41 1.90 -20.00 -7.63
CA LYS A 41 0.81 -20.97 -7.44
C LYS A 41 1.29 -22.20 -6.69
N GLU A 42 2.48 -22.71 -7.00
CA GLU A 42 3.08 -23.84 -6.28
C GLU A 42 3.37 -23.48 -4.81
N GLY A 43 3.84 -22.26 -4.54
CA GLY A 43 4.10 -21.75 -3.19
C GLY A 43 2.88 -21.17 -2.46
N ASN A 44 1.67 -21.26 -3.02
CA ASN A 44 0.44 -20.64 -2.49
C ASN A 44 0.59 -19.13 -2.16
N LEU A 45 1.35 -18.41 -2.98
CA LEU A 45 1.59 -16.99 -2.81
C LEU A 45 0.61 -16.15 -3.65
N ALA A 46 0.11 -15.05 -3.07
CA ALA A 46 -0.78 -14.13 -3.78
C ALA A 46 -0.09 -13.47 -4.99
N ALA A 47 -0.83 -13.34 -6.09
CA ALA A 47 -0.36 -12.62 -7.28
C ALA A 47 -0.14 -11.13 -6.97
N PHE A 48 -1.07 -10.51 -6.27
CA PHE A 48 -1.00 -9.11 -5.84
C PHE A 48 -0.14 -8.99 -4.57
N GLN A 49 0.96 -8.25 -4.69
CA GLN A 49 1.94 -8.03 -3.62
C GLN A 49 2.30 -6.55 -3.52
N PRO A 50 1.51 -5.73 -2.82
CA PRO A 50 1.69 -4.27 -2.77
C PRO A 50 3.05 -3.84 -2.21
N GLY A 51 3.62 -4.59 -1.26
CA GLY A 51 4.97 -4.35 -0.75
C GLY A 51 6.04 -4.50 -1.84
N ARG A 52 5.95 -5.56 -2.66
CA ARG A 52 6.88 -5.76 -3.79
C ARG A 52 6.75 -4.68 -4.85
N GLU A 53 5.53 -4.25 -5.15
CA GLU A 53 5.28 -3.14 -6.09
C GLU A 53 5.93 -1.84 -5.58
N ALA A 54 5.77 -1.54 -4.29
CA ALA A 54 6.39 -0.39 -3.66
C ALA A 54 7.92 -0.43 -3.76
N GLN A 55 8.54 -1.59 -3.50
CA GLN A 55 9.99 -1.78 -3.64
C GLN A 55 10.47 -1.55 -5.07
N ILE A 56 9.74 -2.06 -6.07
CA ILE A 56 10.07 -1.86 -7.49
C ILE A 56 10.05 -0.37 -7.84
N ILE A 57 8.99 0.32 -7.47
CA ILE A 57 8.83 1.75 -7.80
C ILE A 57 9.91 2.58 -7.08
N ARG A 58 10.17 2.35 -5.79
CA ARG A 58 11.23 3.04 -5.05
C ARG A 58 12.59 2.84 -5.71
N ARG A 59 12.96 1.60 -6.04
CA ARG A 59 14.22 1.27 -6.71
C ARG A 59 14.38 2.03 -8.03
N LEU A 60 13.31 2.18 -8.79
CA LEU A 60 13.34 2.90 -10.07
C LEU A 60 13.47 4.40 -9.87
N VAL A 61 12.77 4.96 -8.88
CA VAL A 61 12.89 6.37 -8.53
C VAL A 61 14.29 6.69 -8.01
N ASP A 62 14.87 5.83 -7.16
CA ASP A 62 16.21 6.04 -6.59
C ASP A 62 17.32 6.03 -7.65
N ARG A 63 17.19 5.21 -8.70
CA ARG A 63 18.15 5.17 -9.80
C ARG A 63 17.83 6.14 -10.94
N HIS A 64 16.70 6.83 -10.83
CA HIS A 64 16.26 7.76 -11.89
C HIS A 64 17.18 8.99 -11.95
N HIS A 65 17.53 9.39 -13.15
CA HIS A 65 18.31 10.59 -13.47
C HIS A 65 17.86 11.13 -14.83
N GLY A 66 18.15 12.39 -15.10
CA GLY A 66 17.77 13.06 -16.34
C GLY A 66 16.45 13.82 -16.23
N GLU A 67 15.96 14.30 -17.37
CA GLU A 67 14.83 15.23 -17.45
C GLU A 67 13.45 14.56 -17.51
N PHE A 68 13.40 13.22 -17.66
CA PHE A 68 12.12 12.52 -17.75
C PHE A 68 11.38 12.63 -16.41
N PRO A 69 10.10 13.08 -16.37
CA PRO A 69 9.42 13.35 -15.11
C PRO A 69 9.20 12.09 -14.27
N VAL A 70 9.65 12.11 -13.01
CA VAL A 70 9.51 11.00 -12.05
C VAL A 70 8.03 10.60 -11.86
N ALA A 71 7.11 11.55 -11.82
CA ALA A 71 5.68 11.27 -11.70
C ALA A 71 5.16 10.43 -12.88
N THR A 72 5.61 10.75 -14.09
CA THR A 72 5.28 9.98 -15.31
C THR A 72 5.88 8.58 -15.25
N LEU A 73 7.15 8.45 -14.82
CA LEU A 73 7.79 7.16 -14.63
C LEU A 73 6.97 6.27 -13.68
N VAL A 74 6.61 6.78 -12.51
CA VAL A 74 5.80 6.05 -11.52
C VAL A 74 4.47 5.63 -12.14
N ARG A 75 3.81 6.50 -12.92
CA ARG A 75 2.54 6.20 -13.58
C ARG A 75 2.66 5.06 -14.59
N MET A 76 3.67 5.09 -15.45
CA MET A 76 3.92 4.03 -16.42
C MET A 76 4.13 2.68 -15.73
N TRP A 77 4.90 2.65 -14.63
CA TRP A 77 5.08 1.41 -13.86
C TRP A 77 3.83 0.94 -13.16
N ARG A 78 2.95 1.83 -12.69
CA ARG A 78 1.64 1.43 -12.15
C ARG A 78 0.76 0.74 -13.18
N GLU A 79 0.67 1.27 -14.39
CA GLU A 79 -0.05 0.62 -15.50
C GLU A 79 0.53 -0.76 -15.81
N MET A 80 1.85 -0.86 -15.95
CA MET A 80 2.52 -2.13 -16.23
C MET A 80 2.37 -3.16 -15.10
N LEU A 81 2.51 -2.75 -13.84
CA LEU A 81 2.34 -3.64 -12.69
C LEU A 81 0.90 -4.15 -12.60
N ALA A 82 -0.09 -3.28 -12.81
CA ALA A 82 -1.50 -3.64 -12.85
C ALA A 82 -1.79 -4.68 -13.95
N ALA A 83 -1.28 -4.46 -15.16
CA ALA A 83 -1.41 -5.42 -16.26
C ALA A 83 -0.78 -6.78 -15.90
N THR A 84 0.40 -6.78 -15.28
CA THR A 84 1.07 -8.04 -14.89
C THR A 84 0.39 -8.79 -13.74
N VAL A 85 -0.32 -8.12 -12.83
CA VAL A 85 -1.17 -8.80 -11.83
C VAL A 85 -2.34 -9.50 -12.52
N GLN A 86 -2.98 -8.85 -13.50
CA GLN A 86 -4.09 -9.44 -14.25
C GLN A 86 -3.68 -10.67 -15.10
N LEU A 87 -2.42 -10.72 -15.58
CA LEU A 87 -1.88 -11.91 -16.23
C LEU A 87 -1.73 -13.11 -15.26
N GLN A 88 -1.56 -12.85 -13.98
CA GLN A 88 -1.34 -13.90 -12.98
C GLN A 88 -2.64 -14.42 -12.36
N SER A 89 -3.64 -13.56 -12.18
CA SER A 89 -4.92 -13.89 -11.54
C SER A 89 -6.02 -12.90 -11.91
N ARG A 90 -7.28 -13.31 -11.67
CA ARG A 90 -8.40 -12.37 -11.73
C ARG A 90 -8.19 -11.29 -10.66
N PHE A 91 -8.13 -10.04 -11.08
CA PHE A 91 -7.97 -8.89 -10.21
C PHE A 91 -9.03 -7.83 -10.52
N ALA A 92 -9.74 -7.38 -9.49
CA ALA A 92 -10.77 -6.36 -9.60
C ALA A 92 -10.74 -5.45 -8.36
N VAL A 93 -11.15 -4.21 -8.51
CA VAL A 93 -11.13 -3.19 -7.45
C VAL A 93 -12.55 -2.69 -7.16
N ALA A 94 -12.95 -2.73 -5.90
CA ALA A 94 -14.15 -2.08 -5.38
C ALA A 94 -13.78 -0.69 -4.87
N VAL A 95 -14.45 0.36 -5.33
CA VAL A 95 -14.11 1.74 -4.97
C VAL A 95 -15.28 2.42 -4.29
N PHE A 96 -15.05 3.01 -3.11
CA PHE A 96 -15.99 3.93 -2.52
C PHE A 96 -16.01 5.21 -3.36
N ALA A 97 -17.10 5.42 -4.12
CA ALA A 97 -17.23 6.53 -5.04
C ALA A 97 -18.67 7.05 -5.06
N PRO A 98 -19.15 7.64 -3.95
CA PRO A 98 -20.42 8.37 -3.94
C PRO A 98 -20.32 9.58 -4.88
N VAL A 99 -21.46 10.10 -5.32
CA VAL A 99 -21.51 11.19 -6.33
C VAL A 99 -20.66 12.39 -5.90
N GLU A 100 -20.62 12.67 -4.59
CA GLU A 100 -19.92 13.81 -3.99
C GLU A 100 -18.40 13.60 -3.84
N SER A 101 -17.90 12.35 -4.03
CA SER A 101 -16.51 11.99 -3.74
C SER A 101 -15.89 11.12 -4.83
N GLN A 102 -15.87 11.62 -6.06
CA GLN A 102 -15.33 10.91 -7.22
C GLN A 102 -13.79 10.80 -7.23
N GLY A 103 -13.09 11.53 -6.38
CA GLY A 103 -11.63 11.50 -6.29
C GLY A 103 -11.07 10.13 -5.89
N PHE A 104 -11.79 9.33 -5.11
CA PHE A 104 -11.36 7.96 -4.78
C PHE A 104 -11.31 7.05 -6.00
N TRP A 105 -12.23 7.25 -6.97
CA TRP A 105 -12.19 6.55 -8.25
C TRP A 105 -10.93 6.89 -9.04
N ASP A 106 -10.59 8.17 -9.09
CA ASP A 106 -9.40 8.63 -9.79
C ASP A 106 -8.12 8.09 -9.12
N LEU A 107 -8.05 8.10 -7.78
CA LEU A 107 -6.94 7.49 -7.02
C LEU A 107 -6.81 5.99 -7.30
N ALA A 108 -7.93 5.27 -7.33
CA ALA A 108 -7.93 3.84 -7.63
C ALA A 108 -7.42 3.56 -9.04
N ARG A 109 -7.90 4.28 -10.05
CA ARG A 109 -7.45 4.17 -11.43
C ARG A 109 -5.97 4.50 -11.56
N ASP A 110 -5.53 5.54 -10.88
CA ASP A 110 -4.14 5.97 -10.91
C ASP A 110 -3.17 4.96 -10.29
N HIS A 111 -3.64 4.19 -9.34
CA HIS A 111 -2.82 3.21 -8.62
C HIS A 111 -2.90 1.82 -9.24
N TYR A 112 -4.08 1.37 -9.64
CA TYR A 112 -4.34 0.01 -10.11
C TYR A 112 -4.44 -0.12 -11.63
N GLY A 113 -4.19 0.98 -12.36
CA GLY A 113 -4.18 1.01 -13.82
C GLY A 113 -5.56 1.26 -14.44
N SER A 114 -5.52 1.87 -15.62
CA SER A 114 -6.70 2.33 -16.36
C SER A 114 -7.57 1.20 -16.93
N HIS A 115 -6.98 0.02 -17.15
CA HIS A 115 -7.65 -1.16 -17.71
C HIS A 115 -8.10 -2.18 -16.63
N THR A 116 -7.78 -1.95 -15.38
CA THR A 116 -8.21 -2.85 -14.29
C THR A 116 -9.72 -2.77 -14.10
N PRO A 117 -10.43 -3.91 -14.05
CA PRO A 117 -11.85 -3.93 -13.72
C PRO A 117 -12.13 -3.26 -12.38
N MET A 118 -12.97 -2.23 -12.39
CA MET A 118 -13.34 -1.48 -11.20
C MET A 118 -14.85 -1.33 -11.09
N ALA A 119 -15.37 -1.40 -9.86
CA ALA A 119 -16.77 -1.16 -9.55
C ALA A 119 -16.91 -0.03 -8.52
N ALA A 120 -17.79 0.94 -8.80
CA ALA A 120 -18.12 2.04 -7.90
C ALA A 120 -19.22 1.64 -6.92
N TYR A 121 -19.02 1.91 -5.64
CA TYR A 121 -19.98 1.67 -4.58
C TYR A 121 -20.31 2.96 -3.82
N ARG A 122 -21.53 3.10 -3.38
CA ARG A 122 -22.01 4.31 -2.68
C ARG A 122 -21.74 4.28 -1.18
N SER A 123 -21.47 3.12 -0.61
CA SER A 123 -21.19 2.99 0.83
C SER A 123 -19.92 2.16 1.06
N VAL A 124 -19.22 2.50 2.12
CA VAL A 124 -18.03 1.80 2.61
C VAL A 124 -18.31 0.34 2.92
N GLY A 125 -19.45 0.05 3.55
CA GLY A 125 -19.89 -1.32 3.86
C GLY A 125 -20.04 -2.20 2.62
N GLN A 126 -20.50 -1.64 1.48
CA GLN A 126 -20.57 -2.38 0.21
C GLN A 126 -19.18 -2.72 -0.32
N VAL A 127 -18.19 -1.81 -0.21
CA VAL A 127 -16.82 -2.06 -0.61
C VAL A 127 -16.20 -3.18 0.24
N ILE A 128 -16.35 -3.10 1.57
CA ILE A 128 -15.84 -4.12 2.50
C ILE A 128 -16.44 -5.47 2.15
N ARG A 129 -17.75 -5.54 1.94
CA ARG A 129 -18.45 -6.78 1.57
C ARG A 129 -17.93 -7.34 0.23
N ALA A 130 -17.76 -6.50 -0.78
CA ALA A 130 -17.25 -6.94 -2.09
C ALA A 130 -15.86 -7.61 -1.96
N VAL A 131 -15.00 -7.12 -1.07
CA VAL A 131 -13.68 -7.74 -0.80
C VAL A 131 -13.85 -9.01 0.04
N THR A 132 -14.69 -8.98 1.07
CA THR A 132 -14.92 -10.14 1.94
C THR A 132 -15.54 -11.32 1.18
N ASP A 133 -16.45 -11.04 0.25
CA ASP A 133 -17.11 -12.06 -0.58
C ASP A 133 -16.24 -12.51 -1.79
N GLY A 134 -15.06 -11.90 -1.97
CA GLY A 134 -14.16 -12.22 -3.10
C GLY A 134 -14.62 -11.69 -4.46
N GLN A 135 -15.61 -10.79 -4.49
CA GLN A 135 -16.06 -10.12 -5.71
C GLN A 135 -15.02 -9.12 -6.22
N ALA A 136 -14.25 -8.51 -5.30
CA ALA A 136 -13.12 -7.67 -5.57
C ALA A 136 -11.88 -8.18 -4.82
N SER A 137 -10.70 -8.02 -5.44
CA SER A 137 -9.41 -8.34 -4.81
C SER A 137 -8.99 -7.27 -3.80
N VAL A 138 -9.36 -6.02 -4.09
CA VAL A 138 -9.01 -4.83 -3.30
C VAL A 138 -10.22 -3.90 -3.19
N GLY A 139 -10.35 -3.25 -2.04
CA GLY A 139 -11.31 -2.18 -1.79
C GLY A 139 -10.60 -0.86 -1.51
N VAL A 140 -11.03 0.24 -2.12
CA VAL A 140 -10.48 1.58 -1.88
C VAL A 140 -11.47 2.38 -1.03
N LEU A 141 -11.01 2.85 0.13
CA LEU A 141 -11.80 3.48 1.18
C LEU A 141 -11.16 4.79 1.65
N PRO A 142 -11.95 5.76 2.14
CA PRO A 142 -11.40 6.99 2.69
C PRO A 142 -10.46 6.71 3.87
N MET A 143 -9.51 7.62 4.11
CA MET A 143 -8.68 7.54 5.32
C MET A 143 -9.54 7.67 6.57
N PRO A 144 -9.26 6.87 7.63
CA PRO A 144 -9.86 7.08 8.95
C PRO A 144 -9.60 8.48 9.47
N GLN A 145 -10.59 9.07 10.13
CA GLN A 145 -10.44 10.37 10.78
C GLN A 145 -10.68 10.23 12.29
N GLU A 146 -10.03 11.10 13.05
CA GLU A 146 -10.29 11.20 14.49
C GLU A 146 -11.67 11.82 14.72
N GLY A 147 -12.45 11.25 15.66
CA GLY A 147 -13.76 11.76 16.01
C GLY A 147 -14.92 11.36 15.07
N GLU A 148 -14.71 10.40 14.18
CA GLU A 148 -15.81 9.83 13.39
C GLU A 148 -16.85 9.17 14.31
N THR A 149 -18.12 9.51 14.11
CA THR A 149 -19.22 8.95 14.92
C THR A 149 -19.56 7.50 14.53
N ASP A 150 -19.32 7.13 13.27
CA ASP A 150 -19.52 5.78 12.74
C ASP A 150 -18.32 5.37 11.86
N PRO A 151 -17.16 5.08 12.46
CA PRO A 151 -15.96 4.80 11.69
C PRO A 151 -16.06 3.45 11.00
N TRP A 152 -15.85 3.46 9.69
CA TRP A 152 -15.96 2.26 8.86
C TRP A 152 -14.94 1.16 9.26
N TRP A 153 -13.81 1.54 9.78
CA TRP A 153 -12.72 0.63 10.12
C TRP A 153 -13.10 -0.34 11.25
N ARG A 154 -14.10 -0.01 12.08
CA ARG A 154 -14.65 -0.95 13.09
C ARG A 154 -15.17 -2.26 12.47
N HIS A 155 -15.59 -2.24 11.20
CA HIS A 155 -16.13 -3.40 10.50
C HIS A 155 -15.04 -4.37 9.99
N LEU A 156 -13.74 -4.01 10.09
CA LEU A 156 -12.62 -4.87 9.74
C LEU A 156 -11.99 -5.58 10.94
N LEU A 157 -12.57 -5.43 12.14
CA LEU A 157 -12.06 -6.05 13.36
C LEU A 157 -12.31 -7.56 13.34
N SER A 158 -11.32 -8.33 12.93
CA SER A 158 -11.41 -9.78 12.85
C SER A 158 -10.13 -10.46 13.30
N LYS A 159 -10.28 -11.66 13.92
CA LYS A 159 -9.18 -12.58 14.20
C LYS A 159 -8.88 -13.49 13.02
N ASP A 160 -9.77 -13.54 12.05
CA ASP A 160 -9.63 -14.36 10.86
C ASP A 160 -8.42 -13.87 10.03
N GLU A 161 -7.54 -14.79 9.68
CA GLU A 161 -6.36 -14.50 8.88
C GLU A 161 -6.72 -14.07 7.46
N ASP A 162 -7.84 -14.57 6.94
CA ASP A 162 -8.38 -14.23 5.62
C ASP A 162 -9.22 -12.95 5.59
N ALA A 163 -9.44 -12.32 6.74
CA ALA A 163 -10.18 -11.06 6.78
C ALA A 163 -9.44 -9.95 6.02
N PRO A 164 -10.16 -9.08 5.30
CA PRO A 164 -9.55 -7.93 4.64
C PRO A 164 -8.85 -7.02 5.66
N ARG A 165 -7.66 -6.55 5.30
CA ARG A 165 -6.83 -5.63 6.08
C ARG A 165 -6.29 -4.51 5.20
N VAL A 166 -5.82 -3.44 5.79
CA VAL A 166 -5.12 -2.40 5.04
C VAL A 166 -3.84 -2.98 4.43
N VAL A 167 -3.68 -2.78 3.13
CA VAL A 167 -2.54 -3.28 2.34
C VAL A 167 -1.77 -2.18 1.60
N ALA A 168 -2.39 -1.01 1.41
CA ALA A 168 -1.73 0.13 0.78
C ALA A 168 -2.38 1.45 1.22
N ARG A 169 -1.61 2.54 1.11
CA ARG A 169 -2.09 3.93 1.17
C ARG A 169 -1.94 4.59 -0.20
N LEU A 170 -2.99 5.26 -0.63
CA LEU A 170 -3.07 5.96 -1.90
C LEU A 170 -3.14 7.48 -1.68
N PRO A 171 -2.54 8.28 -2.57
CA PRO A 171 -1.67 7.88 -3.69
C PRO A 171 -0.30 7.40 -3.19
N PHE A 172 0.33 6.47 -3.91
CA PHE A 172 1.70 6.02 -3.57
C PHE A 172 2.77 7.00 -4.07
N GLY A 173 2.50 7.73 -5.12
CA GLY A 173 3.37 8.77 -5.69
C GLY A 173 2.66 10.12 -5.75
N ALA A 174 3.16 10.99 -6.62
CA ALA A 174 2.52 12.28 -6.86
C ALA A 174 1.05 12.08 -7.31
N ARG A 175 0.18 12.96 -6.84
CA ARG A 175 -1.23 12.97 -7.25
C ARG A 175 -1.33 13.30 -8.73
N GLY A 176 -2.18 12.55 -9.44
CA GLY A 176 -2.58 12.86 -10.80
C GLY A 176 -3.69 13.93 -10.84
N ASN A 177 -4.38 14.04 -11.97
CA ASN A 177 -5.52 14.93 -12.17
C ASN A 177 -6.79 14.32 -11.53
N ALA A 178 -6.80 14.17 -10.21
CA ALA A 178 -7.97 13.69 -9.48
C ALA A 178 -9.03 14.79 -9.38
N ARG A 179 -10.30 14.40 -9.49
CA ARG A 179 -11.46 15.33 -9.46
C ARG A 179 -11.76 15.95 -8.10
N SER A 180 -11.06 15.57 -7.05
CA SER A 180 -11.20 16.19 -5.73
C SER A 180 -9.84 16.51 -5.15
N ASP A 181 -9.72 17.68 -4.54
CA ASP A 181 -8.51 18.13 -3.88
C ASP A 181 -8.27 17.31 -2.61
N GLY A 182 -7.08 16.75 -2.49
CA GLY A 182 -6.57 16.28 -1.23
C GLY A 182 -7.07 14.92 -0.73
N ALA A 183 -7.84 14.15 -1.49
CA ALA A 183 -8.26 12.84 -1.05
C ALA A 183 -7.08 11.87 -0.90
N ASP A 184 -6.89 11.31 0.30
CA ASP A 184 -6.07 10.12 0.55
C ASP A 184 -6.99 8.94 0.83
N ALA A 185 -6.53 7.73 0.50
CA ALA A 185 -7.32 6.53 0.69
C ALA A 185 -6.48 5.39 1.28
N PHE A 186 -7.14 4.50 2.01
CA PHE A 186 -6.61 3.17 2.24
C PHE A 186 -7.14 2.18 1.21
N ALA A 187 -6.27 1.27 0.81
CA ALA A 187 -6.68 0.07 0.12
C ALA A 187 -6.72 -1.09 1.11
N ILE A 188 -7.83 -1.83 1.10
CA ILE A 188 -8.00 -3.06 1.87
C ILE A 188 -7.97 -4.26 0.95
N GLY A 189 -7.42 -5.37 1.40
CA GLY A 189 -7.35 -6.62 0.65
C GLY A 189 -7.02 -7.78 1.58
N ARG A 190 -7.07 -9.01 1.04
CA ARG A 190 -6.61 -10.20 1.76
C ARG A 190 -5.09 -10.33 1.66
N GLY A 191 -4.48 -10.88 2.68
CA GLY A 191 -3.05 -11.13 2.73
C GLY A 191 -2.34 -10.36 3.83
N MET A 192 -1.11 -10.78 4.08
CA MET A 192 -0.24 -10.20 5.11
C MET A 192 0.61 -9.07 4.51
N GLN A 193 0.86 -8.05 5.31
CA GLN A 193 1.83 -7.02 4.97
C GLN A 193 3.23 -7.65 4.82
N GLN A 194 3.95 -7.22 3.80
CA GLN A 194 5.36 -7.56 3.58
C GLN A 194 6.24 -6.39 3.99
N GLU A 195 7.37 -6.70 4.63
CA GLU A 195 8.36 -5.70 4.96
C GLU A 195 8.99 -5.08 3.70
N THR A 196 9.04 -3.75 3.65
CA THR A 196 9.62 -3.02 2.51
C THR A 196 10.78 -2.11 2.91
N GLY A 197 11.12 -2.09 4.19
CA GLY A 197 12.15 -1.24 4.79
C GLY A 197 11.67 0.17 5.16
N TRP A 198 10.52 0.61 4.67
CA TRP A 198 9.90 1.89 5.01
C TRP A 198 8.38 1.75 5.03
N ASP A 199 7.88 1.39 6.20
CA ASP A 199 6.54 0.88 6.40
C ASP A 199 5.78 1.60 7.50
N ARG A 200 4.47 1.43 7.51
CA ARG A 200 3.57 1.70 8.63
C ARG A 200 2.74 0.45 8.90
N VAL A 201 2.49 0.18 10.17
CA VAL A 201 1.61 -0.90 10.62
C VAL A 201 0.43 -0.31 11.35
N LEU A 202 -0.73 -0.89 11.13
CA LEU A 202 -1.97 -0.55 11.83
C LEU A 202 -2.37 -1.69 12.75
N LEU A 203 -2.69 -1.33 13.98
CA LEU A 203 -3.20 -2.23 15.00
C LEU A 203 -4.56 -1.71 15.51
N ALA A 204 -5.45 -2.62 15.82
CA ALA A 204 -6.69 -2.31 16.52
C ALA A 204 -6.60 -2.84 17.96
N ALA A 205 -6.66 -1.93 18.93
CA ALA A 205 -6.62 -2.24 20.35
C ALA A 205 -8.01 -2.02 20.96
N GLU A 206 -8.68 -3.10 21.37
CA GLU A 206 -9.92 -3.02 22.16
C GLU A 206 -9.59 -2.98 23.64
N SER A 207 -10.08 -1.98 24.34
CA SER A 207 -9.74 -1.70 25.72
C SER A 207 -10.96 -1.24 26.51
N ALA A 208 -10.84 -1.24 27.84
CA ALA A 208 -11.75 -0.53 28.71
C ALA A 208 -11.72 0.98 28.42
N THR A 209 -12.84 1.67 28.65
CA THR A 209 -12.98 3.11 28.36
C THR A 209 -12.20 4.01 29.31
N ASP A 210 -11.75 3.48 30.46
CA ASP A 210 -10.96 4.20 31.47
C ASP A 210 -9.47 4.32 31.10
N ILE A 211 -9.00 3.66 30.04
CA ILE A 211 -7.64 3.81 29.56
C ILE A 211 -7.52 5.09 28.75
N SER A 212 -6.75 6.04 29.29
CA SER A 212 -6.49 7.27 28.57
C SER A 212 -5.58 7.04 27.34
N ARG A 213 -5.85 7.78 26.28
CA ARG A 213 -4.95 7.87 25.10
C ARG A 213 -3.49 8.10 25.50
N GLY A 214 -3.25 8.98 26.47
CA GLY A 214 -1.91 9.29 26.98
C GLY A 214 -1.20 8.08 27.61
N ARG A 215 -1.93 7.14 28.24
CA ARG A 215 -1.35 5.90 28.76
C ARG A 215 -0.90 5.00 27.61
N ILE A 216 -1.74 4.82 26.60
CA ILE A 216 -1.41 4.03 25.40
C ILE A 216 -0.15 4.59 24.74
N PHE A 217 -0.10 5.91 24.49
CA PHE A 217 1.05 6.57 23.86
C PHE A 217 2.35 6.42 24.66
N ARG A 218 2.31 6.66 25.97
CA ARG A 218 3.51 6.51 26.82
C ARG A 218 4.01 5.08 26.83
N THR A 219 3.11 4.11 26.90
CA THR A 219 3.48 2.69 26.89
C THR A 219 4.12 2.30 25.56
N LEU A 220 3.54 2.68 24.42
CA LEU A 220 4.14 2.44 23.11
C LEU A 220 5.51 3.09 22.98
N SER A 221 5.65 4.36 23.36
CA SER A 221 6.92 5.09 23.31
C SER A 221 7.99 4.46 24.19
N SER A 222 7.64 3.97 25.40
CA SER A 222 8.61 3.30 26.28
C SER A 222 9.16 1.99 25.70
N LEU A 223 8.43 1.40 24.76
CA LEU A 223 8.81 0.19 24.02
C LEU A 223 9.49 0.50 22.69
N GLY A 224 9.76 1.77 22.38
CA GLY A 224 10.34 2.20 21.10
C GLY A 224 9.37 2.07 19.91
N LEU A 225 8.06 2.02 20.17
CA LEU A 225 7.01 2.02 19.17
C LEU A 225 6.47 3.44 18.98
N VAL A 226 6.78 4.04 17.84
CA VAL A 226 6.37 5.42 17.52
C VAL A 226 4.97 5.41 16.90
N CYS A 227 3.99 5.95 17.64
CA CYS A 227 2.63 6.11 17.14
C CYS A 227 2.54 7.36 16.25
N THR A 228 2.06 7.20 15.02
CA THR A 228 1.94 8.27 14.01
C THR A 228 0.51 8.70 13.73
N PHE A 229 -0.46 7.84 14.04
CA PHE A 229 -1.89 8.15 13.94
C PHE A 229 -2.67 7.38 15.02
N PHE A 230 -3.75 7.98 15.49
CA PHE A 230 -4.62 7.38 16.49
C PHE A 230 -6.06 7.85 16.28
N ALA A 231 -6.98 6.91 16.18
CA ALA A 231 -8.42 7.18 16.22
C ALA A 231 -9.08 6.25 17.23
N SER A 232 -10.10 6.72 17.91
CA SER A 232 -10.83 5.95 18.93
C SER A 232 -12.32 5.96 18.63
N TYR A 233 -12.96 4.83 18.89
CA TYR A 233 -14.42 4.66 18.82
C TYR A 233 -14.89 3.93 20.05
N GLU A 234 -15.83 4.55 20.75
CA GLU A 234 -16.43 3.96 21.96
C GLU A 234 -17.79 3.33 21.64
N HIS A 235 -17.98 2.11 22.10
CA HIS A 235 -19.24 1.40 21.94
C HIS A 235 -19.44 0.38 23.06
N ALA A 236 -20.64 0.37 23.64
CA ALA A 236 -21.08 -0.61 24.64
C ALA A 236 -20.10 -0.81 25.81
N GLY A 237 -19.48 0.26 26.30
CA GLY A 237 -18.56 0.21 27.46
C GLY A 237 -17.12 -0.23 27.14
N SER A 238 -16.80 -0.38 25.86
CA SER A 238 -15.43 -0.63 25.37
C SER A 238 -14.99 0.47 24.41
N ALA A 239 -13.69 0.73 24.36
CA ALA A 239 -13.07 1.59 23.36
C ALA A 239 -12.28 0.74 22.38
N VAL A 240 -12.48 0.97 21.09
CA VAL A 240 -11.62 0.42 20.03
C VAL A 240 -10.71 1.52 19.52
N ASN A 241 -9.42 1.30 19.60
CA ASN A 241 -8.40 2.26 19.23
C ASN A 241 -7.67 1.77 17.98
N LEU A 242 -7.75 2.51 16.88
CA LEU A 242 -6.94 2.30 15.69
C LEU A 242 -5.63 3.05 15.86
N ILE A 243 -4.52 2.31 15.84
CA ILE A 243 -3.17 2.81 16.14
C ILE A 243 -2.29 2.56 14.94
N GLU A 244 -1.67 3.60 14.40
CA GLU A 244 -0.65 3.48 13.38
C GLU A 244 0.75 3.61 14.02
N ILE A 245 1.62 2.67 13.71
CA ILE A 245 2.98 2.58 14.24
C ILE A 245 4.00 2.70 13.11
N GLU A 246 5.09 3.41 13.37
CA GLU A 246 6.21 3.55 12.46
C GLU A 246 7.00 2.24 12.33
N GLY A 247 7.34 1.88 11.08
CA GLY A 247 8.12 0.69 10.75
C GLY A 247 7.27 -0.54 10.51
N PHE A 248 7.94 -1.65 10.24
CA PHE A 248 7.32 -2.97 10.13
C PHE A 248 7.30 -3.63 11.50
N VAL A 249 6.10 -3.86 12.04
CA VAL A 249 5.88 -4.45 13.37
C VAL A 249 4.87 -5.59 13.23
N PRO A 250 5.33 -6.83 13.02
CA PRO A 250 4.43 -7.98 12.92
C PRO A 250 3.68 -8.20 14.24
N ILE A 251 2.49 -8.81 14.20
CA ILE A 251 1.67 -9.05 15.39
C ILE A 251 2.39 -9.94 16.43
N THR A 252 3.41 -10.67 15.99
CA THR A 252 4.28 -11.52 16.83
C THR A 252 5.49 -10.78 17.41
N ASP A 253 5.62 -9.47 17.19
CA ASP A 253 6.72 -8.68 17.75
C ASP A 253 6.68 -8.70 19.28
N PRO A 254 7.79 -9.06 19.97
CA PRO A 254 7.83 -9.14 21.45
C PRO A 254 7.45 -7.83 22.16
N ARG A 255 7.65 -6.69 21.51
CA ARG A 255 7.25 -5.39 22.05
C ARG A 255 5.73 -5.27 22.19
N LEU A 256 4.96 -5.94 21.32
CA LEU A 256 3.50 -5.98 21.43
C LEU A 256 3.04 -6.85 22.60
N ASP A 257 3.76 -7.91 22.94
CA ASP A 257 3.48 -8.70 24.17
C ASP A 257 3.81 -7.90 25.43
N SER A 258 4.92 -7.14 25.40
CA SER A 258 5.26 -6.20 26.46
C SER A 258 4.20 -5.09 26.62
N PHE A 259 3.68 -4.58 25.50
CA PHE A 259 2.57 -3.62 25.50
C PHE A 259 1.30 -4.21 26.14
N ARG A 260 0.91 -5.43 25.77
CA ARG A 260 -0.22 -6.15 26.38
C ARG A 260 -0.04 -6.28 27.89
N THR A 261 1.16 -6.67 28.32
CA THR A 261 1.49 -6.86 29.74
C THR A 261 1.41 -5.55 30.52
N GLN A 262 1.97 -4.44 29.99
CA GLN A 262 2.00 -3.14 30.67
C GLN A 262 0.63 -2.45 30.74
N ILE A 263 -0.21 -2.62 29.71
CA ILE A 263 -1.61 -2.14 29.76
C ILE A 263 -2.44 -3.02 30.69
N GLY A 264 -2.15 -4.32 30.73
CA GLY A 264 -2.77 -5.27 31.66
C GLY A 264 -4.20 -5.64 31.26
N GLY A 265 -5.01 -6.07 32.23
CA GLY A 265 -6.37 -6.56 32.02
C GLY A 265 -7.34 -5.56 31.38
N ALA A 266 -6.98 -4.31 31.31
CA ALA A 266 -7.75 -3.28 30.64
C ALA A 266 -7.62 -3.29 29.10
N LEU A 267 -6.63 -4.01 28.54
CA LEU A 267 -6.54 -4.31 27.11
C LEU A 267 -7.20 -5.66 26.83
N HIS A 268 -8.38 -5.66 26.25
CA HIS A 268 -9.15 -6.86 25.98
C HIS A 268 -8.62 -7.62 24.75
N ARG A 269 -8.29 -6.91 23.69
CA ARG A 269 -7.77 -7.49 22.43
C ARG A 269 -6.79 -6.55 21.76
N LEU A 270 -5.81 -7.14 21.06
CA LEU A 270 -4.93 -6.44 20.12
C LEU A 270 -4.92 -7.25 18.83
N LEU A 271 -5.43 -6.65 17.75
CA LEU A 271 -5.63 -7.29 16.46
C LEU A 271 -4.75 -6.63 15.40
N PRO A 272 -4.20 -7.41 14.44
CA PRO A 272 -3.57 -6.84 13.26
C PRO A 272 -4.66 -6.18 12.40
N PHE A 273 -4.43 -4.93 12.01
CA PHE A 273 -5.33 -4.21 11.13
C PHE A 273 -4.75 -4.03 9.72
N GLY A 274 -3.51 -4.44 9.53
CA GLY A 274 -2.76 -4.38 8.29
C GLY A 274 -1.62 -3.37 8.35
N GLY A 275 -1.22 -2.88 7.21
CA GLY A 275 -0.15 -1.90 7.09
C GLY A 275 0.19 -1.65 5.62
N TYR A 276 1.13 -0.74 5.40
CA TYR A 276 1.46 -0.32 4.05
C TYR A 276 2.90 0.19 3.96
N ALA A 277 3.46 0.07 2.76
CA ALA A 277 4.67 0.78 2.39
C ALA A 277 4.41 2.28 2.32
N ILE A 278 5.19 3.09 3.02
CA ILE A 278 5.02 4.56 3.03
C ILE A 278 5.12 5.08 1.60
N PRO A 279 4.16 5.89 1.14
CA PRO A 279 4.18 6.48 -0.20
C PRO A 279 5.43 7.33 -0.46
N LEU A 280 5.78 7.48 -1.73
CA LEU A 280 6.81 8.42 -2.17
C LEU A 280 6.33 9.84 -1.84
N SER A 281 6.97 10.49 -0.90
CA SER A 281 6.73 11.91 -0.61
C SER A 281 7.72 12.76 -1.39
N ALA A 282 7.33 13.99 -1.73
CA ALA A 282 8.25 14.98 -2.30
C ALA A 282 9.44 15.30 -1.35
N THR A 283 9.33 14.86 -0.09
CA THR A 283 10.32 15.07 0.98
C THR A 283 10.66 13.75 1.67
N ALA A 284 11.18 12.74 0.93
CA ALA A 284 11.78 11.59 1.59
C ALA A 284 13.07 12.02 2.29
N PRO A 285 13.25 11.80 3.60
CA PRO A 285 14.50 12.14 4.28
C PRO A 285 15.64 11.32 3.68
N ALA A 286 16.78 11.97 3.48
CA ALA A 286 18.00 11.39 2.90
C ALA A 286 18.53 10.12 3.63
N LYS A 287 17.93 9.72 4.75
CA LYS A 287 18.27 8.51 5.52
C LYS A 287 17.77 7.20 4.89
N SER A 288 16.75 7.22 4.01
CA SER A 288 16.34 6.01 3.27
C SER A 288 17.38 5.53 2.24
N ARG A 289 18.29 6.42 1.80
CA ARG A 289 19.35 6.07 0.84
C ARG A 289 20.43 5.14 1.40
N ALA A 290 20.68 5.19 2.70
CA ALA A 290 21.77 4.44 3.34
C ALA A 290 21.42 2.97 3.65
N VAL A 291 20.14 2.67 3.92
CA VAL A 291 19.72 1.30 4.30
C VAL A 291 19.65 0.38 3.08
N LEU A 292 19.30 0.90 1.89
CA LEU A 292 19.24 0.11 0.66
C LEU A 292 20.64 -0.21 0.07
N ALA A 293 21.64 0.60 0.38
CA ALA A 293 23.04 0.34 -0.01
C ALA A 293 23.68 -0.79 0.82
N GLY A 294 23.22 -1.03 2.05
CA GLY A 294 23.75 -2.06 2.95
C GLY A 294 23.30 -3.51 2.61
N CYS A 295 22.18 -3.68 1.94
CA CYS A 295 21.69 -5.01 1.55
C CYS A 295 22.32 -5.59 0.28
N ALA A 296 23.00 -4.78 -0.53
CA ALA A 296 23.62 -5.22 -1.77
C ALA A 296 25.06 -5.79 -1.61
N THR A 297 25.67 -5.65 -0.42
CA THR A 297 27.07 -6.08 -0.18
C THR A 297 27.21 -7.33 0.69
N GLY A 298 26.08 -7.98 1.06
CA GLY A 298 26.08 -9.18 1.93
C GLY A 298 26.12 -10.54 1.22
N ALA A 299 26.17 -10.60 -0.12
CA ALA A 299 26.13 -11.86 -0.87
C ALA A 299 27.40 -12.09 -1.69
N ALA A 300 28.58 -11.96 -1.07
CA ALA A 300 29.82 -12.44 -1.65
C ALA A 300 30.90 -12.60 -0.57
N ARG A 301 30.80 -13.66 0.22
CA ARG A 301 31.93 -14.32 0.93
C ARG A 301 31.37 -15.56 1.65
N ASP A 302 31.76 -16.65 1.12
CA ASP A 302 32.03 -18.05 1.48
C ASP A 302 31.31 -19.03 0.57
#